data_c20fd6b99d371bef8a72b80a21635339
#
_entry.id   c20fd6b99d371bef8a72b80a21635339
#
_cell.length_a   1.000
_cell.length_b   1.000
_cell.length_c   1.000
_cell.angle_alpha   90.00
_cell.angle_beta   90.00
_cell.angle_gamma   90.00
#
_symmetry.space_group_name_H-M   'P 1'
#
loop_
_entity.id
_entity.type
_entity.pdbx_description
1 polymer ?
#
loop_
_entity_poly.entity_id
_entity_poly.type
_entity_poly.pdbx_seq_one_letter_code
_entity_poly.pdbx_strand_id
1 'polypeptide(L)'
;HPLVFALSYNSWALWLLGYPDQALHVSESALTTAERLDQPLSRALAWHYANVLRQLRREEGFILVQADALAALASEHGFQHFSALALVMGGWAAAERGDLAQGAAQIRQGLDAYRDTGTGLGRPYFLGLLAAVYARTGRHREALEVLAEAIALGQERNERAWEAELQRQTGEVLLAEPAADVGQAKR
;
A
#
# COMPACT_ATOMS: atom_id res chain seq x y z
N HIS A 1 -2.97 -3.04 21.53
CA HIS A 1 -2.96 -2.11 22.65
C HIS A 1 -3.37 -0.69 22.20
N PRO A 2 -4.28 0.02 22.90
CA PRO A 2 -4.81 1.31 22.46
C PRO A 2 -3.74 2.37 22.16
N LEU A 3 -2.70 2.44 22.98
CA LEU A 3 -1.61 3.40 22.79
C LEU A 3 -0.87 3.17 21.47
N VAL A 4 -0.56 1.91 21.13
CA VAL A 4 0.12 1.58 19.85
C VAL A 4 -0.75 1.97 18.67
N PHE A 5 -2.05 1.70 18.75
CA PHE A 5 -3.02 2.10 17.74
C PHE A 5 -3.05 3.64 17.58
N ALA A 6 -3.17 4.37 18.69
CA ALA A 6 -3.21 5.82 18.66
C ALA A 6 -1.92 6.45 18.07
N LEU A 7 -0.74 5.95 18.45
CA LEU A 7 0.53 6.40 17.88
C LEU A 7 0.62 6.11 16.38
N SER A 8 0.22 4.91 15.95
CA SER A 8 0.25 4.51 14.56
C SER A 8 -0.64 5.41 13.69
N TYR A 9 -1.88 5.68 14.10
CA TYR A 9 -2.77 6.58 13.38
C TYR A 9 -2.28 8.04 13.43
N ASN A 10 -1.73 8.48 14.56
CA ASN A 10 -1.18 9.82 14.67
C ASN A 10 0.00 10.04 13.72
N SER A 11 0.84 9.03 13.49
CA SER A 11 1.92 9.12 12.50
C SER A 11 1.39 9.37 11.09
N TRP A 12 0.31 8.71 10.69
CA TRP A 12 -0.36 8.97 9.41
C TRP A 12 -0.99 10.34 9.32
N ALA A 13 -1.69 10.77 10.38
CA ALA A 13 -2.28 12.11 10.43
C ALA A 13 -1.22 13.20 10.28
N LEU A 14 -0.09 13.07 10.95
CA LEU A 14 1.03 13.99 10.83
C LEU A 14 1.62 14.01 9.40
N TRP A 15 1.74 12.86 8.75
CA TRP A 15 2.17 12.79 7.36
C TRP A 15 1.23 13.56 6.43
N LEU A 16 -0.08 13.31 6.53
CA LEU A 16 -1.10 13.98 5.71
C LEU A 16 -1.19 15.49 5.97
N LEU A 17 -0.83 15.94 7.17
CA LEU A 17 -0.74 17.35 7.54
C LEU A 17 0.57 18.02 7.10
N GLY A 18 1.51 17.28 6.49
CA GLY A 18 2.78 17.83 6.01
C GLY A 18 3.88 17.91 7.06
N TYR A 19 3.84 17.08 8.10
CA TYR A 19 4.87 16.99 9.15
C TYR A 19 5.64 15.66 9.09
N PRO A 20 6.46 15.43 8.03
CA PRO A 20 7.06 14.11 7.77
C PRO A 20 8.02 13.63 8.86
N ASP A 21 8.78 14.54 9.47
CA ASP A 21 9.75 14.17 10.52
C ASP A 21 9.04 13.83 11.84
N GLN A 22 7.97 14.55 12.17
CA GLN A 22 7.15 14.24 13.34
C GLN A 22 6.40 12.92 13.12
N ALA A 23 5.89 12.67 11.91
CA ALA A 23 5.26 11.41 11.55
C ALA A 23 6.21 10.22 11.77
N LEU A 24 7.45 10.35 11.31
CA LEU A 24 8.49 9.35 11.50
C LEU A 24 8.77 9.10 12.99
N HIS A 25 9.02 10.15 13.76
CA HIS A 25 9.29 10.04 15.20
C HIS A 25 8.16 9.35 15.97
N VAL A 26 6.91 9.69 15.66
CA VAL A 26 5.75 9.05 16.29
C VAL A 26 5.60 7.59 15.85
N SER A 27 5.91 7.25 14.59
CA SER A 27 5.94 5.88 14.10
C SER A 27 6.99 5.03 14.84
N GLU A 28 8.18 5.55 15.06
CA GLU A 28 9.24 4.90 15.84
C GLU A 28 8.83 4.70 17.32
N SER A 29 8.13 5.66 17.88
CA SER A 29 7.54 5.52 19.22
C SER A 29 6.49 4.42 19.29
N ALA A 30 5.68 4.25 18.23
CA ALA A 30 4.72 3.14 18.13
C ALA A 30 5.42 1.78 18.09
N LEU A 31 6.48 1.65 17.28
CA LEU A 31 7.28 0.44 17.16
C LEU A 31 7.91 0.07 18.51
N THR A 32 8.62 1.00 19.15
CA THR A 32 9.26 0.78 20.45
C THR A 32 8.25 0.41 21.54
N THR A 33 7.08 1.04 21.52
CA THR A 33 6.00 0.74 22.47
C THR A 33 5.45 -0.66 22.24
N ALA A 34 5.25 -1.06 20.98
CA ALA A 34 4.75 -2.40 20.63
C ALA A 34 5.74 -3.51 21.05
N GLU A 35 7.04 -3.28 20.87
CA GLU A 35 8.09 -4.20 21.31
C GLU A 35 8.10 -4.39 22.83
N ARG A 36 8.01 -3.28 23.59
CA ARG A 36 7.99 -3.33 25.05
C ARG A 36 6.76 -4.03 25.63
N LEU A 37 5.64 -3.97 24.95
CA LEU A 37 4.40 -4.60 25.38
C LEU A 37 4.39 -6.11 25.13
N ASP A 38 5.26 -6.60 24.25
CA ASP A 38 5.37 -8.00 23.85
C ASP A 38 4.02 -8.65 23.47
N GLN A 39 3.16 -7.88 22.81
CA GLN A 39 1.86 -8.33 22.33
C GLN A 39 1.90 -8.51 20.81
N PRO A 40 1.78 -9.74 20.28
CA PRO A 40 1.94 -10.02 18.85
C PRO A 40 1.04 -9.17 17.95
N LEU A 41 -0.24 -9.01 18.32
CA LEU A 41 -1.18 -8.18 17.56
C LEU A 41 -0.79 -6.70 17.54
N SER A 42 -0.31 -6.15 18.66
CA SER A 42 0.16 -4.76 18.74
C SER A 42 1.41 -4.56 17.88
N ARG A 43 2.30 -5.55 17.86
CA ARG A 43 3.50 -5.54 17.03
C ARG A 43 3.15 -5.59 15.53
N ALA A 44 2.27 -6.52 15.12
CA ALA A 44 1.80 -6.61 13.74
C ALA A 44 1.16 -5.30 13.25
N LEU A 45 0.35 -4.67 14.11
CA LEU A 45 -0.29 -3.40 13.81
C LEU A 45 0.75 -2.28 13.64
N ALA A 46 1.69 -2.13 14.58
CA ALA A 46 2.74 -1.09 14.50
C ALA A 46 3.59 -1.27 13.24
N TRP A 47 3.99 -2.51 12.92
CA TRP A 47 4.77 -2.83 11.72
C TRP A 47 4.02 -2.51 10.44
N HIS A 48 2.72 -2.85 10.36
CA HIS A 48 1.91 -2.50 9.19
C HIS A 48 1.86 -0.98 8.95
N TYR A 49 1.54 -0.18 9.97
CA TYR A 49 1.46 1.28 9.83
C TYR A 49 2.81 1.92 9.54
N ALA A 50 3.90 1.38 10.12
CA ALA A 50 5.25 1.83 9.81
C ALA A 50 5.61 1.53 8.34
N ASN A 51 5.25 0.35 7.81
CA ASN A 51 5.47 0.02 6.41
C ASN A 51 4.77 0.99 5.46
N VAL A 52 3.51 1.37 5.75
CA VAL A 52 2.80 2.36 4.93
C VAL A 52 3.49 3.73 4.99
N LEU A 53 3.88 4.20 6.17
CA LEU A 53 4.61 5.47 6.28
C LEU A 53 5.94 5.44 5.53
N ARG A 54 6.69 4.33 5.63
CA ARG A 54 7.96 4.15 4.90
C ARG A 54 7.75 4.04 3.40
N GLN A 55 6.63 3.46 2.95
CA GLN A 55 6.23 3.45 1.54
C GLN A 55 6.00 4.88 1.02
N LEU A 56 5.27 5.71 1.75
CA LEU A 56 5.05 7.11 1.41
C LEU A 56 6.37 7.91 1.36
N ARG A 57 7.35 7.52 2.16
CA ARG A 57 8.72 8.08 2.16
C ARG A 57 9.64 7.44 1.11
N ARG A 58 9.18 6.42 0.37
CA ARG A 58 9.94 5.64 -0.62
C ARG A 58 11.18 4.94 -0.05
N GLU A 59 11.06 4.39 1.14
CA GLU A 59 12.12 3.67 1.87
C GLU A 59 11.93 2.14 1.71
N GLU A 60 12.09 1.63 0.49
CA GLU A 60 11.84 0.22 0.13
C GLU A 60 12.74 -0.76 0.89
N GLY A 61 13.97 -0.36 1.21
CA GLY A 61 14.91 -1.21 1.95
C GLY A 61 14.41 -1.55 3.36
N PHE A 62 13.75 -0.62 4.05
CA PHE A 62 13.11 -0.89 5.33
C PHE A 62 11.94 -1.87 5.17
N ILE A 63 11.11 -1.64 4.15
CA ILE A 63 9.87 -2.41 3.95
C ILE A 63 10.16 -3.87 3.64
N LEU A 64 11.21 -4.18 2.87
CA LEU A 64 11.57 -5.57 2.56
C LEU A 64 11.79 -6.39 3.83
N VAL A 65 12.62 -5.89 4.74
CA VAL A 65 12.91 -6.58 5.99
C VAL A 65 11.67 -6.67 6.89
N GLN A 66 10.93 -5.58 6.97
CA GLN A 66 9.78 -5.49 7.87
C GLN A 66 8.56 -6.27 7.35
N ALA A 67 8.38 -6.38 6.03
CA ALA A 67 7.30 -7.17 5.45
C ALA A 67 7.53 -8.67 5.71
N ASP A 68 8.75 -9.16 5.58
CA ASP A 68 9.09 -10.55 5.90
C ASP A 68 8.86 -10.85 7.39
N ALA A 69 9.29 -9.95 8.28
CA ALA A 69 9.06 -10.09 9.71
C ALA A 69 7.56 -10.08 10.05
N LEU A 70 6.78 -9.20 9.40
CA LEU A 70 5.33 -9.15 9.56
C LEU A 70 4.66 -10.43 9.05
N ALA A 71 5.08 -10.95 7.92
CA ALA A 71 4.57 -12.21 7.37
C ALA A 71 4.83 -13.38 8.31
N ALA A 72 6.03 -13.49 8.86
CA ALA A 72 6.39 -14.53 9.82
C ALA A 72 5.54 -14.45 11.10
N LEU A 73 5.45 -13.27 11.72
CA LEU A 73 4.64 -13.04 12.91
C LEU A 73 3.15 -13.33 12.65
N ALA A 74 2.63 -12.89 11.52
CA ALA A 74 1.24 -13.08 11.14
C ALA A 74 0.92 -14.57 10.88
N SER A 75 1.84 -15.31 10.28
CA SER A 75 1.73 -16.75 10.07
C SER A 75 1.72 -17.52 11.39
N GLU A 76 2.64 -17.20 12.32
CA GLU A 76 2.74 -17.84 13.64
C GLU A 76 1.46 -17.68 14.46
N HIS A 77 0.80 -16.52 14.37
CA HIS A 77 -0.36 -16.19 15.17
C HIS A 77 -1.70 -16.28 14.43
N GLY A 78 -1.70 -16.70 13.16
CA GLY A 78 -2.92 -16.84 12.37
C GLY A 78 -3.58 -15.48 11.99
N PHE A 79 -2.80 -14.41 11.91
CA PHE A 79 -3.30 -13.07 11.56
C PHE A 79 -3.41 -12.90 10.04
N GLN A 80 -4.38 -13.53 9.42
CA GLN A 80 -4.58 -13.54 7.95
C GLN A 80 -4.56 -12.13 7.34
N HIS A 81 -5.18 -11.16 8.01
CA HIS A 81 -5.20 -9.77 7.59
C HIS A 81 -3.78 -9.19 7.42
N PHE A 82 -2.91 -9.39 8.42
CA PHE A 82 -1.53 -8.88 8.38
C PHE A 82 -0.64 -9.67 7.43
N SER A 83 -0.90 -10.96 7.22
CA SER A 83 -0.23 -11.75 6.18
C SER A 83 -0.50 -11.18 4.79
N ALA A 84 -1.75 -10.84 4.49
CA ALA A 84 -2.13 -10.21 3.23
C ALA A 84 -1.46 -8.85 3.02
N LEU A 85 -1.42 -8.02 4.06
CA LEU A 85 -0.77 -6.69 4.01
C LEU A 85 0.75 -6.79 3.86
N ALA A 86 1.38 -7.79 4.47
CA ALA A 86 2.80 -8.07 4.29
C ALA A 86 3.13 -8.40 2.82
N LEU A 87 2.30 -9.20 2.14
CA LEU A 87 2.43 -9.48 0.71
C LEU A 87 2.33 -8.21 -0.15
N VAL A 88 1.34 -7.35 0.12
CA VAL A 88 1.18 -6.10 -0.63
C VAL A 88 2.41 -5.21 -0.49
N MET A 89 2.89 -5.00 0.74
CA MET A 89 4.01 -4.10 1.00
C MET A 89 5.33 -4.67 0.51
N GLY A 90 5.56 -5.98 0.68
CA GLY A 90 6.73 -6.68 0.15
C GLY A 90 6.76 -6.64 -1.38
N GLY A 91 5.60 -6.84 -2.03
CA GLY A 91 5.47 -6.74 -3.47
C GLY A 91 5.77 -5.33 -4.01
N TRP A 92 5.30 -4.28 -3.31
CA TRP A 92 5.68 -2.92 -3.65
C TRP A 92 7.20 -2.72 -3.54
N ALA A 93 7.83 -3.15 -2.46
CA ALA A 93 9.27 -2.99 -2.27
C ALA A 93 10.09 -3.78 -3.30
N ALA A 94 9.65 -4.98 -3.70
CA ALA A 94 10.26 -5.75 -4.78
C ALA A 94 10.18 -4.98 -6.12
N ALA A 95 9.03 -4.39 -6.43
CA ALA A 95 8.84 -3.59 -7.63
C ALA A 95 9.73 -2.33 -7.65
N GLU A 96 9.93 -1.65 -6.50
CA GLU A 96 10.84 -0.50 -6.41
C GLU A 96 12.29 -0.89 -6.68
N ARG A 97 12.69 -2.10 -6.36
CA ARG A 97 14.03 -2.65 -6.67
C ARG A 97 14.20 -3.15 -8.10
N GLY A 98 13.16 -3.04 -8.92
CA GLY A 98 13.19 -3.41 -10.34
C GLY A 98 12.51 -4.74 -10.67
N ASP A 99 12.08 -5.51 -9.67
CA ASP A 99 11.38 -6.79 -9.90
C ASP A 99 9.87 -6.55 -10.08
N LEU A 100 9.53 -5.84 -11.16
CA LEU A 100 8.17 -5.38 -11.43
C LEU A 100 7.16 -6.52 -11.58
N ALA A 101 7.58 -7.63 -12.21
CA ALA A 101 6.69 -8.76 -12.46
C ALA A 101 6.34 -9.50 -11.16
N GLN A 102 7.34 -9.80 -10.34
CA GLN A 102 7.14 -10.41 -9.03
C GLN A 102 6.37 -9.48 -8.11
N GLY A 103 6.72 -8.19 -8.08
CA GLY A 103 6.05 -7.19 -7.26
C GLY A 103 4.56 -7.10 -7.59
N ALA A 104 4.18 -7.02 -8.87
CA ALA A 104 2.78 -7.01 -9.29
C ALA A 104 2.04 -8.29 -8.86
N ALA A 105 2.67 -9.46 -9.02
CA ALA A 105 2.07 -10.74 -8.62
C ALA A 105 1.83 -10.81 -7.11
N GLN A 106 2.81 -10.40 -6.30
CA GLN A 106 2.68 -10.37 -4.83
C GLN A 106 1.62 -9.39 -4.35
N ILE A 107 1.58 -8.16 -4.93
CA ILE A 107 0.54 -7.18 -4.57
C ILE A 107 -0.84 -7.75 -4.90
N ARG A 108 -1.04 -8.34 -6.08
CA ARG A 108 -2.32 -8.94 -6.47
C ARG A 108 -2.72 -10.05 -5.50
N GLN A 109 -1.82 -11.00 -5.22
CA GLN A 109 -2.06 -12.07 -4.25
C GLN A 109 -2.44 -11.52 -2.87
N GLY A 110 -1.73 -10.50 -2.40
CA GLY A 110 -2.03 -9.83 -1.14
C GLY A 110 -3.40 -9.15 -1.14
N LEU A 111 -3.78 -8.48 -2.23
CA LEU A 111 -5.10 -7.84 -2.37
C LEU A 111 -6.26 -8.85 -2.40
N ASP A 112 -6.06 -10.01 -3.03
CA ASP A 112 -7.06 -11.09 -3.05
C ASP A 112 -7.22 -11.69 -1.64
N ALA A 113 -6.11 -12.02 -0.98
CA ALA A 113 -6.12 -12.51 0.40
C ALA A 113 -6.73 -11.48 1.36
N TYR A 114 -6.44 -10.19 1.18
CA TYR A 114 -7.01 -9.11 1.99
C TYR A 114 -8.53 -9.02 1.85
N ARG A 115 -9.04 -9.12 0.62
CA ARG A 115 -10.49 -9.16 0.35
C ARG A 115 -11.16 -10.32 1.07
N ASP A 116 -10.53 -11.50 1.06
CA ASP A 116 -11.07 -12.72 1.67
C ASP A 116 -11.17 -12.64 3.20
N THR A 117 -10.44 -11.72 3.85
CA THR A 117 -10.61 -11.44 5.28
C THR A 117 -11.89 -10.65 5.60
N GLY A 118 -12.63 -10.19 4.62
CA GLY A 118 -13.79 -9.32 4.79
C GLY A 118 -13.44 -7.86 5.15
N THR A 119 -12.16 -7.54 5.29
CA THR A 119 -11.69 -6.19 5.57
C THR A 119 -11.54 -5.41 4.27
N GLY A 120 -11.89 -4.13 4.30
CA GLY A 120 -11.79 -3.31 3.09
C GLY A 120 -11.09 -1.96 3.30
N LEU A 121 -10.75 -1.62 4.55
CA LEU A 121 -10.13 -0.33 4.89
C LEU A 121 -8.76 -0.19 4.21
N GLY A 122 -8.54 0.92 3.52
CA GLY A 122 -7.29 1.21 2.83
C GLY A 122 -7.10 0.45 1.51
N ARG A 123 -8.05 -0.40 1.09
CA ARG A 123 -7.95 -1.14 -0.18
C ARG A 123 -7.79 -0.21 -1.39
N PRO A 124 -8.42 0.98 -1.47
CA PRO A 124 -8.15 1.93 -2.54
C PRO A 124 -6.67 2.33 -2.67
N TYR A 125 -6.00 2.55 -1.54
CA TYR A 125 -4.58 2.85 -1.53
C TYR A 125 -3.73 1.68 -2.06
N PHE A 126 -4.00 0.46 -1.63
CA PHE A 126 -3.23 -0.72 -2.08
C PHE A 126 -3.46 -1.03 -3.57
N LEU A 127 -4.66 -0.79 -4.09
CA LEU A 127 -4.96 -0.86 -5.53
C LEU A 127 -4.14 0.19 -6.30
N GLY A 128 -3.97 1.40 -5.76
CA GLY A 128 -3.10 2.43 -6.32
C GLY A 128 -1.64 1.96 -6.44
N LEU A 129 -1.12 1.21 -5.46
CA LEU A 129 0.23 0.63 -5.55
C LEU A 129 0.34 -0.38 -6.71
N LEU A 130 -0.67 -1.23 -6.88
CA LEU A 130 -0.71 -2.18 -8.01
C LEU A 130 -0.76 -1.46 -9.35
N ALA A 131 -1.60 -0.45 -9.47
CA ALA A 131 -1.74 0.34 -10.69
C ALA A 131 -0.43 1.03 -11.07
N ALA A 132 0.31 1.59 -10.11
CA ALA A 132 1.61 2.20 -10.34
C ALA A 132 2.63 1.18 -10.87
N VAL A 133 2.62 -0.07 -10.39
CA VAL A 133 3.49 -1.13 -10.91
C VAL A 133 3.07 -1.53 -12.34
N TYR A 134 1.77 -1.63 -12.63
CA TYR A 134 1.29 -1.90 -13.99
C TYR A 134 1.67 -0.80 -14.97
N ALA A 135 1.53 0.46 -14.60
CA ALA A 135 1.95 1.59 -15.44
C ALA A 135 3.43 1.50 -15.80
N ARG A 136 4.30 1.18 -14.84
CA ARG A 136 5.75 1.01 -15.05
C ARG A 136 6.11 -0.17 -15.96
N THR A 137 5.22 -1.16 -16.10
CA THR A 137 5.39 -2.30 -17.02
C THR A 137 4.74 -2.07 -18.38
N GLY A 138 4.22 -0.88 -18.66
CA GLY A 138 3.51 -0.55 -19.90
C GLY A 138 2.09 -1.16 -20.00
N ARG A 139 1.58 -1.74 -18.92
CA ARG A 139 0.23 -2.32 -18.84
C ARG A 139 -0.79 -1.22 -18.51
N HIS A 140 -0.84 -0.18 -19.34
CA HIS A 140 -1.59 1.04 -19.07
C HIS A 140 -3.09 0.78 -18.92
N ARG A 141 -3.67 -0.06 -19.80
CA ARG A 141 -5.10 -0.41 -19.70
C ARG A 141 -5.44 -1.05 -18.36
N GLU A 142 -4.65 -2.02 -17.92
CA GLU A 142 -4.87 -2.70 -16.64
C GLU A 142 -4.64 -1.76 -15.45
N ALA A 143 -3.69 -0.84 -15.55
CA ALA A 143 -3.50 0.21 -14.55
C ALA A 143 -4.76 1.09 -14.42
N LEU A 144 -5.36 1.52 -15.55
CA LEU A 144 -6.59 2.31 -15.55
C LEU A 144 -7.79 1.54 -15.00
N GLU A 145 -7.92 0.24 -15.31
CA GLU A 145 -8.97 -0.62 -14.76
C GLU A 145 -8.87 -0.70 -13.23
N VAL A 146 -7.65 -0.92 -12.71
CA VAL A 146 -7.39 -0.98 -11.26
C VAL A 146 -7.62 0.37 -10.57
N LEU A 147 -7.23 1.49 -11.20
CA LEU A 147 -7.48 2.83 -10.69
C LEU A 147 -8.98 3.16 -10.65
N ALA A 148 -9.73 2.77 -11.68
CA ALA A 148 -11.18 2.94 -11.69
C ALA A 148 -11.85 2.15 -10.55
N GLU A 149 -11.42 0.90 -10.30
CA GLU A 149 -11.87 0.11 -9.16
C GLU A 149 -11.55 0.81 -7.83
N ALA A 150 -10.31 1.30 -7.68
CA ALA A 150 -9.85 1.98 -6.46
C ALA A 150 -10.69 3.23 -6.15
N ILE A 151 -10.96 4.06 -7.16
CA ILE A 151 -11.75 5.28 -7.03
C ILE A 151 -13.21 4.94 -6.66
N ALA A 152 -13.82 3.99 -7.37
CA ALA A 152 -15.19 3.57 -7.11
C ALA A 152 -15.35 3.03 -5.66
N LEU A 153 -14.42 2.19 -5.22
CA LEU A 153 -14.40 1.65 -3.87
C LEU A 153 -14.21 2.74 -2.81
N GLY A 154 -13.31 3.71 -3.05
CA GLY A 154 -13.11 4.86 -2.17
C GLY A 154 -14.38 5.72 -2.01
N GLN A 155 -15.12 5.93 -3.10
CA GLN A 155 -16.37 6.65 -3.09
C GLN A 155 -17.48 5.90 -2.34
N GLU A 156 -17.64 4.60 -2.62
CA GLU A 156 -18.61 3.73 -1.96
C GLU A 156 -18.43 3.70 -0.44
N ARG A 157 -17.16 3.64 0.01
CA ARG A 157 -16.80 3.53 1.43
C ARG A 157 -16.56 4.87 2.12
N ASN A 158 -16.66 5.98 1.38
CA ASN A 158 -16.28 7.31 1.86
C ASN A 158 -14.82 7.42 2.35
N GLU A 159 -13.93 6.64 1.75
CA GLU A 159 -12.48 6.65 2.00
C GLU A 159 -11.77 7.62 1.03
N ARG A 160 -11.90 8.92 1.27
CA ARG A 160 -11.43 9.95 0.32
C ARG A 160 -9.97 10.36 0.48
N ALA A 161 -9.27 9.85 1.48
CA ALA A 161 -7.90 10.26 1.77
C ALA A 161 -6.93 10.06 0.58
N TRP A 162 -7.20 9.09 -0.27
CA TRP A 162 -6.36 8.73 -1.41
C TRP A 162 -6.91 9.19 -2.77
N GLU A 163 -8.09 9.79 -2.80
CA GLU A 163 -8.78 10.15 -4.05
C GLU A 163 -7.93 11.04 -4.96
N ALA A 164 -7.29 12.07 -4.40
CA ALA A 164 -6.43 12.98 -5.15
C ALA A 164 -5.23 12.26 -5.79
N GLU A 165 -4.59 11.35 -5.06
CA GLU A 165 -3.47 10.57 -5.55
C GLU A 165 -3.89 9.57 -6.64
N LEU A 166 -5.03 8.91 -6.48
CA LEU A 166 -5.57 7.99 -7.48
C LEU A 166 -5.93 8.73 -8.78
N GLN A 167 -6.49 9.93 -8.68
CA GLN A 167 -6.77 10.78 -9.85
C GLN A 167 -5.48 11.26 -10.52
N ARG A 168 -4.47 11.64 -9.73
CA ARG A 168 -3.15 12.02 -10.25
C ARG A 168 -2.52 10.87 -11.04
N GLN A 169 -2.52 9.65 -10.47
CA GLN A 169 -2.02 8.44 -11.15
C GLN A 169 -2.80 8.15 -12.43
N THR A 170 -4.13 8.29 -12.42
CA THR A 170 -4.97 8.12 -13.62
C THR A 170 -4.53 9.08 -14.73
N GLY A 171 -4.32 10.35 -14.41
CA GLY A 171 -3.82 11.34 -15.36
C GLY A 171 -2.46 10.98 -15.92
N GLU A 172 -1.51 10.53 -15.10
CA GLU A 172 -0.18 10.10 -15.56
C GLU A 172 -0.25 8.91 -16.52
N VAL A 173 -1.07 7.90 -16.21
CA VAL A 173 -1.23 6.73 -17.08
C VAL A 173 -1.84 7.10 -18.41
N LEU A 174 -2.86 7.96 -18.42
CA LEU A 174 -3.48 8.46 -19.66
C LEU A 174 -2.52 9.26 -20.53
N LEU A 175 -1.63 10.05 -19.93
CA LEU A 175 -0.61 10.81 -20.65
C LEU A 175 0.52 9.92 -21.19
N ALA A 176 0.80 8.80 -20.54
CA ALA A 176 1.82 7.83 -20.95
C ALA A 176 1.32 6.84 -22.01
N GLU A 177 0.00 6.74 -22.21
CA GLU A 177 -0.57 5.88 -23.26
C GLU A 177 -0.18 6.46 -24.63
N PRO A 178 0.48 5.67 -25.53
CA PRO A 178 0.78 6.17 -26.88
C PRO A 178 -0.54 6.58 -27.53
N ALA A 179 -0.61 7.80 -28.05
CA ALA A 179 -1.77 8.26 -28.81
C ALA A 179 -2.11 7.17 -29.83
N ALA A 180 -3.28 6.55 -29.68
CA ALA A 180 -3.74 5.56 -30.64
C ALA A 180 -3.63 6.20 -32.03
N ASP A 181 -2.90 5.55 -32.93
CA ASP A 181 -2.62 6.05 -34.27
C ASP A 181 -3.96 6.28 -34.99
N VAL A 182 -4.48 7.50 -34.92
CA VAL A 182 -5.75 7.94 -35.53
C VAL A 182 -5.64 7.86 -37.07
N GLY A 183 -4.47 7.45 -37.59
CA GLY A 183 -4.14 7.33 -39.01
C GLY A 183 -4.62 6.02 -39.68
N GLN A 184 -4.97 4.96 -38.95
CA GLN A 184 -5.35 3.68 -39.58
C GLN A 184 -6.86 3.49 -39.84
N ALA A 185 -7.71 4.41 -39.41
CA ALA A 185 -9.17 4.32 -39.65
C ALA A 185 -9.63 4.95 -40.97
N LYS A 186 -8.72 5.31 -41.89
CA LYS A 186 -9.05 5.84 -43.21
C LYS A 186 -8.31 5.05 -44.32
N ARG A 187 -8.61 3.78 -44.46
CA ARG A 187 -8.42 3.08 -45.74
C ARG A 187 -9.55 2.08 -45.95
#